data_498abfe6e05bd91c8b5f958c00a0bcc9
#
_entry.id   498abfe6e05bd91c8b5f958c00a0bcc9
#
_cell.length_a   1.000
_cell.length_b   1.000
_cell.length_c   1.000
_cell.angle_alpha   90.00
_cell.angle_beta   90.00
_cell.angle_gamma   90.00
#
_symmetry.space_group_name_H-M   'P 1'
#
loop_
_entity.id
_entity.type
_entity.pdbx_description
1 polymer ?
#
loop_
_entity_poly.entity_id
_entity_poly.type
_entity_poly.pdbx_seq_one_letter_code
_entity_poly.pdbx_strand_id
1 'polypeptide(L)'
;TISLEDYDGEIVVLNSWGQWCAPCRSEADDLQEVHSELQKRKIGTVLGINVRDYNPQVSNDFLEDNGLKYPSIYDPPFKTAAALGGVPTSVVPTTIVLDKQHRPATVFLRSITAKDVMDVVDKLEKE
;
A
#
# COMPACT_ATOMS: atom_id res chain seq x y z
N THR A 1 -7.67 9.35 -12.25
CA THR A 1 -6.68 9.75 -11.23
C THR A 1 -7.10 9.24 -9.86
N ILE A 2 -6.22 8.52 -9.21
CA ILE A 2 -6.47 7.96 -7.87
C ILE A 2 -5.78 8.86 -6.85
N SER A 3 -6.50 9.21 -5.78
CA SER A 3 -5.91 9.98 -4.69
C SER A 3 -6.34 9.39 -3.35
N LEU A 4 -5.61 9.75 -2.29
CA LEU A 4 -5.93 9.29 -0.94
C LEU A 4 -7.32 9.76 -0.50
N GLU A 5 -7.73 10.93 -0.96
CA GLU A 5 -9.05 11.50 -0.64
C GLU A 5 -10.20 10.64 -1.12
N ASP A 6 -9.99 9.82 -2.15
CA ASP A 6 -11.02 8.91 -2.66
C ASP A 6 -11.40 7.85 -1.62
N TYR A 7 -10.59 7.70 -0.57
CA TYR A 7 -10.77 6.69 0.46
C TYR A 7 -11.02 7.28 1.85
N ASP A 8 -11.58 8.50 1.90
CA ASP A 8 -11.89 9.15 3.19
C ASP A 8 -12.81 8.25 4.03
N GLY A 9 -12.48 8.12 5.31
CA GLY A 9 -13.25 7.30 6.24
C GLY A 9 -12.88 5.82 6.24
N GLU A 10 -11.99 5.40 5.33
CA GLU A 10 -11.55 4.01 5.22
C GLU A 10 -10.16 3.83 5.80
N ILE A 11 -9.89 2.62 6.30
CA ILE A 11 -8.53 2.20 6.64
C ILE A 11 -7.78 2.02 5.32
N VAL A 12 -6.59 2.61 5.21
CA VAL A 12 -5.79 2.51 3.99
C VAL A 12 -4.43 1.91 4.35
N VAL A 13 -4.07 0.85 3.65
CA VAL A 13 -2.75 0.24 3.76
C VAL A 13 -1.94 0.72 2.55
N LEU A 14 -1.06 1.69 2.79
CA LEU A 14 -0.18 2.22 1.75
C LEU A 14 1.06 1.35 1.64
N ASN A 15 1.45 1.06 0.41
CA ASN A 15 2.66 0.27 0.15
C ASN A 15 3.47 0.91 -0.98
N SER A 16 4.70 1.36 -0.65
CA SER A 16 5.62 1.82 -1.68
C SER A 16 6.30 0.61 -2.31
N TRP A 17 6.30 0.54 -3.63
CA TRP A 17 6.82 -0.61 -4.35
C TRP A 17 7.42 -0.23 -5.69
N GLY A 18 8.23 -1.12 -6.23
CA GLY A 18 8.74 -0.99 -7.58
C GLY A 18 8.90 -2.37 -8.20
N GLN A 19 8.75 -2.46 -9.51
CA GLN A 19 8.89 -3.73 -10.23
C GLN A 19 10.33 -4.28 -10.09
N TRP A 20 11.30 -3.39 -9.91
CA TRP A 20 12.72 -3.69 -9.71
C TRP A 20 13.03 -4.25 -8.31
N CYS A 21 12.10 -4.20 -7.39
CA CYS A 21 12.29 -4.50 -5.97
C CYS A 21 11.88 -5.93 -5.68
N ALA A 22 12.83 -6.84 -5.46
CA ALA A 22 12.54 -8.24 -5.18
C ALA A 22 11.71 -8.46 -3.92
N PRO A 23 12.01 -7.81 -2.76
CA PRO A 23 11.15 -7.93 -1.57
C PRO A 23 9.73 -7.44 -1.79
N CYS A 24 9.54 -6.41 -2.63
CA CYS A 24 8.20 -5.92 -2.98
C CYS A 24 7.42 -7.00 -3.70
N ARG A 25 8.07 -7.68 -4.63
CA ARG A 25 7.44 -8.75 -5.41
C ARG A 25 7.08 -9.94 -4.54
N SER A 26 7.92 -10.29 -3.57
CA SER A 26 7.63 -11.42 -2.70
C SER A 26 6.49 -11.15 -1.71
N GLU A 27 6.22 -9.89 -1.36
CA GLU A 27 5.10 -9.57 -0.47
C GLU A 27 3.79 -9.25 -1.20
N ALA A 28 3.81 -9.17 -2.53
CA ALA A 28 2.64 -8.74 -3.31
C ALA A 28 1.41 -9.61 -3.07
N ASP A 29 1.58 -10.92 -2.97
CA ASP A 29 0.46 -11.84 -2.72
C ASP A 29 -0.14 -11.63 -1.33
N ASP A 30 0.69 -11.32 -0.33
CA ASP A 30 0.22 -10.98 1.02
C ASP A 30 -0.61 -9.70 1.00
N LEU A 31 -0.15 -8.69 0.25
CA LEU A 31 -0.90 -7.45 0.11
C LEU A 31 -2.24 -7.66 -0.60
N GLN A 32 -2.26 -8.54 -1.62
CA GLN A 32 -3.52 -8.87 -2.28
C GLN A 32 -4.48 -9.56 -1.32
N GLU A 33 -3.97 -10.44 -0.46
CA GLU A 33 -4.79 -11.09 0.57
C GLU A 33 -5.38 -10.06 1.53
N VAL A 34 -4.56 -9.11 1.98
CA VAL A 34 -5.04 -8.01 2.84
C VAL A 34 -6.12 -7.20 2.13
N HIS A 35 -5.88 -6.85 0.87
CA HIS A 35 -6.84 -6.07 0.09
C HIS A 35 -8.17 -6.80 -0.03
N SER A 36 -8.14 -8.09 -0.34
CA SER A 36 -9.35 -8.90 -0.46
C SER A 36 -10.13 -8.92 0.85
N GLU A 37 -9.43 -9.03 1.98
CA GLU A 37 -10.08 -9.05 3.30
C GLU A 37 -10.70 -7.69 3.64
N LEU A 38 -9.99 -6.59 3.36
CA LEU A 38 -10.52 -5.24 3.59
C LEU A 38 -11.76 -4.97 2.75
N GLN A 39 -11.75 -5.40 1.49
CA GLN A 39 -12.89 -5.24 0.61
C GLN A 39 -14.08 -6.11 1.05
N LYS A 40 -13.81 -7.32 1.49
CA LYS A 40 -14.83 -8.25 2.00
C LYS A 40 -15.53 -7.66 3.23
N ARG A 41 -14.77 -7.05 4.14
CA ARG A 41 -15.31 -6.40 5.33
C ARG A 41 -15.87 -5.01 5.05
N LYS A 42 -15.61 -4.44 3.87
CA LYS A 42 -16.02 -3.09 3.47
C LYS A 42 -15.48 -2.00 4.39
N ILE A 43 -14.24 -2.15 4.84
CA ILE A 43 -13.61 -1.23 5.80
C ILE A 43 -12.40 -0.49 5.25
N GLY A 44 -11.86 -0.90 4.10
CA GLY A 44 -10.66 -0.25 3.59
C GLY A 44 -10.12 -0.84 2.31
N THR A 45 -8.91 -0.41 1.98
CA THR A 45 -8.22 -0.80 0.75
C THR A 45 -6.72 -0.88 0.99
N VAL A 46 -6.03 -1.66 0.17
CA VAL A 46 -4.60 -1.50 -0.04
C VAL A 46 -4.45 -0.50 -1.19
N LEU A 47 -3.53 0.42 -1.04
CA LEU A 47 -3.21 1.40 -2.07
C LEU A 47 -1.70 1.37 -2.30
N GLY A 48 -1.29 0.88 -3.46
CA GLY A 48 0.12 0.87 -3.83
C GLY A 48 0.59 2.24 -4.27
N ILE A 49 1.86 2.52 -4.05
CA ILE A 49 2.52 3.72 -4.58
C ILE A 49 3.74 3.23 -5.33
N ASN A 50 3.67 3.28 -6.66
CA ASN A 50 4.76 2.81 -7.52
C ASN A 50 5.86 3.87 -7.58
N VAL A 51 7.04 3.51 -7.11
CA VAL A 51 8.17 4.43 -7.02
C VAL A 51 9.35 3.94 -7.88
N ARG A 52 10.11 4.88 -8.42
CA ARG A 52 11.32 4.63 -9.20
C ARG A 52 11.14 3.74 -10.42
N ASP A 53 9.92 3.49 -10.86
CA ASP A 53 9.62 2.88 -12.13
C ASP A 53 9.29 4.01 -13.10
N TYR A 54 10.13 4.21 -14.10
CA TYR A 54 9.98 5.35 -15.01
C TYR A 54 9.27 4.97 -16.31
N ASN A 55 8.64 3.79 -16.31
CA ASN A 55 7.80 3.31 -17.40
C ASN A 55 6.52 2.75 -16.80
N PRO A 56 5.38 3.48 -16.91
CA PRO A 56 4.13 3.01 -16.30
C PRO A 56 3.63 1.69 -16.87
N GLN A 57 3.99 1.35 -18.11
CA GLN A 57 3.58 0.08 -18.70
C GLN A 57 4.19 -1.11 -17.96
N VAL A 58 5.46 -1.00 -17.56
CA VAL A 58 6.15 -2.07 -16.83
C VAL A 58 5.47 -2.33 -15.47
N SER A 59 5.11 -1.25 -14.75
CA SER A 59 4.44 -1.41 -13.45
C SER A 59 3.03 -1.95 -13.62
N ASN A 60 2.29 -1.51 -14.62
CA ASN A 60 0.94 -2.00 -14.89
C ASN A 60 0.96 -3.47 -15.31
N ASP A 61 1.93 -3.88 -16.13
CA ASP A 61 2.09 -5.27 -16.54
C ASP A 61 2.36 -6.17 -15.33
N PHE A 62 3.17 -5.72 -14.38
CA PHE A 62 3.44 -6.49 -13.17
C PHE A 62 2.15 -6.72 -12.38
N LEU A 63 1.34 -5.68 -12.19
CA LEU A 63 0.07 -5.80 -11.45
C LEU A 63 -0.87 -6.79 -12.15
N GLU A 64 -1.00 -6.68 -13.45
CA GLU A 64 -1.88 -7.54 -14.24
C GLU A 64 -1.39 -8.98 -14.26
N ASP A 65 -0.10 -9.21 -14.52
CA ASP A 65 0.49 -10.54 -14.62
C ASP A 65 0.41 -11.32 -13.30
N ASN A 66 0.39 -10.63 -12.18
CA ASN A 66 0.33 -11.25 -10.86
C ASN A 66 -1.08 -11.24 -10.25
N GLY A 67 -2.09 -10.82 -11.02
CA GLY A 67 -3.48 -10.83 -10.57
C GLY A 67 -3.76 -9.92 -9.39
N LEU A 68 -3.02 -8.85 -9.26
CA LEU A 68 -3.17 -7.91 -8.14
C LEU A 68 -4.33 -6.96 -8.43
N LYS A 69 -5.26 -6.87 -7.50
CA LYS A 69 -6.51 -6.11 -7.68
C LYS A 69 -6.52 -4.78 -6.94
N TYR A 70 -5.56 -4.53 -6.05
CA TYR A 70 -5.53 -3.26 -5.36
C TYR A 70 -5.07 -2.13 -6.29
N PRO A 71 -5.62 -0.93 -6.12
CA PRO A 71 -5.21 0.22 -6.92
C PRO A 71 -3.78 0.65 -6.57
N SER A 72 -3.11 1.27 -7.51
CA SER A 72 -1.76 1.77 -7.30
C SER A 72 -1.59 3.13 -7.96
N ILE A 73 -0.99 4.07 -7.23
CA ILE A 73 -0.65 5.39 -7.73
C ILE A 73 0.74 5.32 -8.38
N TYR A 74 0.86 5.84 -9.60
CA TYR A 74 2.15 5.93 -10.26
C TYR A 74 2.83 7.23 -9.82
N ASP A 75 3.87 7.10 -8.97
CA ASP A 75 4.56 8.25 -8.36
C ASP A 75 6.06 7.98 -8.26
N PRO A 76 6.79 7.94 -9.41
CA PRO A 76 8.20 7.57 -9.41
C PRO A 76 9.07 8.35 -8.41
N PRO A 77 8.90 9.69 -8.24
CA PRO A 77 9.69 10.43 -7.25
C PRO A 77 9.18 10.33 -5.83
N PHE A 78 8.09 9.60 -5.58
CA PHE A 78 7.46 9.43 -4.28
C PHE A 78 7.05 10.77 -3.65
N LYS A 79 6.37 11.60 -4.40
CA LYS A 79 5.85 12.88 -3.91
C LYS A 79 4.79 12.69 -2.82
N THR A 80 4.08 11.58 -2.87
CA THR A 80 3.05 11.24 -1.89
C THR A 80 3.60 11.22 -0.46
N ALA A 81 4.88 10.89 -0.29
CA ALA A 81 5.51 10.86 1.04
C ALA A 81 5.43 12.21 1.76
N ALA A 82 5.54 13.32 1.02
CA ALA A 82 5.47 14.64 1.62
C ALA A 82 4.09 14.91 2.23
N ALA A 83 3.04 14.39 1.62
CA ALA A 83 1.67 14.53 2.12
C ALA A 83 1.42 13.71 3.38
N LEU A 84 2.30 12.74 3.68
CA LEU A 84 2.17 11.85 4.82
C LEU A 84 3.01 12.30 6.03
N GLY A 85 3.67 13.44 5.94
CA GLY A 85 4.33 14.06 7.09
C GLY A 85 5.61 13.38 7.56
N GLY A 86 6.53 13.04 6.66
CA GLY A 86 7.85 12.59 7.06
C GLY A 86 8.09 11.08 7.00
N VAL A 87 7.33 10.41 6.17
CA VAL A 87 7.56 8.98 5.91
C VAL A 87 8.90 8.81 5.18
N PRO A 88 9.73 7.81 5.54
CA PRO A 88 10.99 7.58 4.82
C PRO A 88 10.75 7.29 3.34
N THR A 89 11.53 7.94 2.48
CA THR A 89 11.42 7.75 1.03
C THR A 89 12.49 6.83 0.47
N SER A 90 13.52 6.52 1.26
CA SER A 90 14.67 5.73 0.81
C SER A 90 14.50 4.23 1.03
N VAL A 91 13.55 3.81 1.86
CA VAL A 91 13.31 2.40 2.17
C VAL A 91 12.15 1.87 1.36
N VAL A 92 12.40 0.85 0.54
CA VAL A 92 11.38 0.19 -0.27
C VAL A 92 11.58 -1.32 -0.12
N PRO A 93 10.58 -2.10 0.26
CA PRO A 93 9.20 -1.69 0.48
C PRO A 93 9.00 -1.00 1.83
N THR A 94 8.06 -0.09 1.88
CA THR A 94 7.55 0.48 3.12
C THR A 94 6.04 0.31 3.10
N THR A 95 5.48 -0.18 4.20
CA THR A 95 4.03 -0.34 4.34
C THR A 95 3.56 0.50 5.52
N ILE A 96 2.57 1.34 5.28
CA ILE A 96 2.03 2.25 6.28
C ILE A 96 0.55 1.95 6.41
N VAL A 97 0.11 1.62 7.64
CA VAL A 97 -1.30 1.42 7.90
C VAL A 97 -1.88 2.73 8.43
N LEU A 98 -2.81 3.31 7.69
CA LEU A 98 -3.50 4.55 8.07
C LEU A 98 -4.84 4.20 8.71
N ASP A 99 -5.17 4.90 9.79
CA ASP A 99 -6.48 4.74 10.43
C ASP A 99 -7.58 5.41 9.59
N LYS A 100 -8.82 5.40 10.07
CA LYS A 100 -9.96 5.95 9.35
C LYS A 100 -9.86 7.46 9.11
N GLN A 101 -9.05 8.16 9.89
CA GLN A 101 -8.75 9.59 9.70
C GLN A 101 -7.47 9.78 8.87
N HIS A 102 -6.93 8.70 8.31
CA HIS A 102 -5.70 8.69 7.51
C HIS A 102 -4.46 9.15 8.27
N ARG A 103 -4.42 8.87 9.58
CA ARG A 103 -3.23 9.09 10.40
C ARG A 103 -2.40 7.82 10.41
N PRO A 104 -1.06 7.91 10.29
CA PRO A 104 -0.20 6.72 10.34
C PRO A 104 -0.30 6.04 11.70
N ALA A 105 -0.79 4.82 11.71
CA ALA A 105 -0.89 4.01 12.92
C ALA A 105 0.33 3.12 13.10
N THR A 106 0.85 2.57 12.00
CA THR A 106 2.02 1.69 12.02
C THR A 106 2.78 1.82 10.71
N VAL A 107 4.10 1.80 10.79
CA VAL A 107 5.00 1.84 9.63
C VAL A 107 5.90 0.61 9.67
N PHE A 108 5.88 -0.17 8.61
CA PHE A 108 6.76 -1.32 8.44
C PHE A 108 7.83 -0.96 7.39
N LEU A 109 9.09 -0.97 7.79
CA LEU A 109 10.22 -0.65 6.89
C LEU A 109 10.88 -1.95 6.37
N ARG A 110 10.06 -2.95 6.07
CA ARG A 110 10.49 -4.26 5.62
C ARG A 110 9.36 -4.94 4.87
N SER A 111 9.65 -6.09 4.25
CA SER A 111 8.60 -6.96 3.73
C SER A 111 7.66 -7.40 4.85
N ILE A 112 6.38 -7.50 4.54
CA ILE A 112 5.35 -7.87 5.51
C ILE A 112 4.65 -9.15 5.09
N THR A 113 3.98 -9.77 6.07
CA THR A 113 3.01 -10.83 5.81
C THR A 113 1.60 -10.26 5.97
N ALA A 114 0.61 -10.98 5.44
CA ALA A 114 -0.78 -10.58 5.61
C ALA A 114 -1.12 -10.48 7.11
N LYS A 115 -0.61 -11.40 7.92
CA LYS A 115 -0.87 -11.40 9.37
C LYS A 115 -0.32 -10.13 10.04
N ASP A 116 0.89 -9.69 9.67
CA ASP A 116 1.48 -8.47 10.23
C ASP A 116 0.54 -7.29 10.08
N VAL A 117 -0.02 -7.13 8.90
CA VAL A 117 -0.90 -6.00 8.57
C VAL A 117 -2.27 -6.18 9.20
N MET A 118 -2.85 -7.37 9.10
CA MET A 118 -4.19 -7.60 9.64
C MET A 118 -4.27 -7.49 11.15
N ASP A 119 -3.18 -7.79 11.87
CA ASP A 119 -3.15 -7.58 13.33
C ASP A 119 -3.33 -6.10 13.67
N VAL A 120 -2.75 -5.19 12.88
CA VAL A 120 -2.93 -3.75 13.05
C VAL A 120 -4.35 -3.33 12.66
N VAL A 121 -4.82 -3.82 11.51
CA VAL A 121 -6.16 -3.52 11.00
C VAL A 121 -7.24 -3.93 12.02
N ASP A 122 -7.10 -5.10 12.60
CA ASP A 122 -8.07 -5.61 13.59
C ASP A 122 -8.17 -4.67 14.79
N LYS A 123 -7.05 -4.08 15.23
CA LYS A 123 -7.06 -3.10 16.31
C LYS A 123 -7.75 -1.80 15.89
N LEU A 124 -7.47 -1.34 14.67
CA LEU A 124 -8.05 -0.08 14.17
C LEU A 124 -9.56 -0.22 13.90
N GLU A 125 -10.00 -1.39 13.50
CA GLU A 125 -11.41 -1.65 13.23
C GLU A 125 -12.27 -1.49 14.48
N LYS A 126 -11.69 -1.76 15.66
CA LYS A 126 -12.39 -1.65 16.95
C LYS A 126 -12.49 -0.23 17.48
N GLU A 127 -11.79 0.72 16.87
CA GLU A 127 -11.82 2.12 17.29
C GLU A 127 -13.07 2.86 16.84
#